data_7749254012262771345be94953763307
#
_entry.id   7749254012262771345be94953763307
#
_cell.length_a   1.000
_cell.length_b   1.000
_cell.length_c   1.000
_cell.angle_alpha   90.00
_cell.angle_beta   90.00
_cell.angle_gamma   90.00
#
_symmetry.space_group_name_H-M   'P 1'
#
loop_
_entity.id
_entity.type
_entity.pdbx_description
1 polymer ?
#
loop_
_entity_poly.entity_id
_entity_poly.type
_entity_poly.pdbx_seq_one_letter_code
_entity_poly.pdbx_strand_id
1 'polypeptide(L)'
;GMSEDEAKKKAPLMIEAQEMLRKWENDDVTVRQLWEMMNKWVYAGFDQTYKQLGVDFDKIYYESETYLEGKNKVEEGLSKGVFYKKEDGSVWADLTQDGLDEKLLLRADGTSVYMTQDIGTAKLRYDDYPIQKMVYVVGNEQNYHFQVLALLLDKVGFSWGKDLVHFSYGMVELPEGKMKSREGTVVDADDLMQEMVQTALDTANELGKLDGLSVDEVQSIANMVGLG
;
A
#
# COMPACT_ATOMS: atom_id res chain seq x y z
N GLY A 1 23.17 -28.96 -4.17
CA GLY A 1 23.13 -27.51 -3.98
C GLY A 1 21.94 -27.13 -3.13
N MET A 2 22.04 -26.06 -2.43
CA MET A 2 20.96 -25.50 -1.60
C MET A 2 19.87 -24.93 -2.53
N SER A 3 18.59 -25.09 -2.19
CA SER A 3 17.50 -24.43 -2.92
C SER A 3 17.56 -22.91 -2.74
N GLU A 4 16.90 -22.14 -3.63
CA GLU A 4 16.83 -20.69 -3.52
C GLU A 4 16.20 -20.24 -2.18
N ASP A 5 15.15 -20.92 -1.75
CA ASP A 5 14.48 -20.62 -0.48
C ASP A 5 15.35 -20.93 0.74
N GLU A 6 16.13 -21.99 0.71
CA GLU A 6 17.11 -22.29 1.76
C GLU A 6 18.24 -21.28 1.78
N ALA A 7 18.71 -20.82 0.61
CA ALA A 7 19.73 -19.81 0.49
C ALA A 7 19.24 -18.46 1.05
N LYS A 8 18.03 -18.05 0.70
CA LYS A 8 17.39 -16.84 1.24
C LYS A 8 17.29 -16.88 2.77
N LYS A 9 16.82 -18.01 3.34
CA LYS A 9 16.69 -18.16 4.80
C LYS A 9 18.03 -18.11 5.55
N LYS A 10 19.14 -18.46 4.88
CA LYS A 10 20.48 -18.51 5.48
C LYS A 10 21.34 -17.28 5.13
N ALA A 11 20.89 -16.42 4.23
CA ALA A 11 21.64 -15.24 3.84
C ALA A 11 21.75 -14.26 5.03
N PRO A 12 22.96 -13.82 5.43
CA PRO A 12 23.14 -12.94 6.59
C PRO A 12 22.29 -11.67 6.51
N LEU A 13 22.24 -10.99 5.37
CA LEU A 13 21.46 -9.78 5.17
C LEU A 13 19.94 -10.01 5.36
N MET A 14 19.42 -11.19 4.99
CA MET A 14 18.01 -11.52 5.21
C MET A 14 17.72 -11.74 6.69
N ILE A 15 18.65 -12.37 7.41
CA ILE A 15 18.54 -12.55 8.87
C ILE A 15 18.59 -11.20 9.58
N GLU A 16 19.51 -10.32 9.20
CA GLU A 16 19.62 -8.96 9.74
C GLU A 16 18.36 -8.12 9.46
N ALA A 17 17.79 -8.23 8.25
CA ALA A 17 16.55 -7.54 7.91
C ALA A 17 15.35 -8.02 8.76
N GLN A 18 15.25 -9.35 8.99
CA GLN A 18 14.23 -9.91 9.87
C GLN A 18 14.42 -9.48 11.33
N GLU A 19 15.67 -9.40 11.79
CA GLU A 19 16.00 -8.91 13.12
C GLU A 19 15.66 -7.42 13.26
N MET A 20 15.92 -6.62 12.22
CA MET A 20 15.54 -5.21 12.20
C MET A 20 14.04 -5.02 12.30
N LEU A 21 13.22 -5.84 11.62
CA LEU A 21 11.76 -5.81 11.73
C LEU A 21 11.30 -6.14 13.16
N ARG A 22 11.87 -7.18 13.78
CA ARG A 22 11.56 -7.52 15.18
C ARG A 22 11.93 -6.39 16.14
N LYS A 23 13.09 -5.77 15.95
CA LYS A 23 13.51 -4.61 16.74
C LYS A 23 12.55 -3.43 16.57
N TRP A 24 12.09 -3.20 15.33
CA TRP A 24 11.11 -2.16 15.04
C TRP A 24 9.78 -2.43 15.76
N GLU A 25 9.25 -3.66 15.73
CA GLU A 25 8.01 -4.03 16.42
C GLU A 25 8.16 -4.01 17.96
N ASN A 26 9.38 -4.17 18.49
CA ASN A 26 9.70 -4.07 19.92
C ASN A 26 10.16 -2.67 20.36
N ASP A 27 9.88 -1.64 19.56
CA ASP A 27 10.19 -0.24 19.86
C ASP A 27 11.68 0.06 20.12
N ASP A 28 12.61 -0.67 19.45
CA ASP A 28 14.03 -0.32 19.50
C ASP A 28 14.25 1.11 19.02
N VAL A 29 14.80 1.94 19.91
CA VAL A 29 14.91 3.38 19.70
C VAL A 29 15.73 3.72 18.45
N THR A 30 16.83 3.02 18.21
CA THR A 30 17.72 3.30 17.07
C THR A 30 17.05 2.96 15.74
N VAL A 31 16.39 1.79 15.68
CA VAL A 31 15.69 1.34 14.47
C VAL A 31 14.49 2.24 14.20
N ARG A 32 13.72 2.62 15.23
CA ARG A 32 12.58 3.54 15.10
C ARG A 32 13.00 4.92 14.62
N GLN A 33 14.06 5.49 15.16
CA GLN A 33 14.57 6.80 14.74
C GLN A 33 15.02 6.81 13.27
N LEU A 34 15.73 5.76 12.83
CA LEU A 34 16.12 5.63 11.43
C LEU A 34 14.88 5.53 10.52
N TRP A 35 13.93 4.67 10.88
CA TRP A 35 12.69 4.49 10.14
C TRP A 35 11.86 5.78 10.07
N GLU A 36 11.69 6.49 11.18
CA GLU A 36 10.97 7.77 11.21
C GLU A 36 11.63 8.84 10.33
N MET A 37 12.96 8.93 10.38
CA MET A 37 13.70 9.87 9.55
C MET A 37 13.47 9.60 8.06
N MET A 38 13.57 8.34 7.63
CA MET A 38 13.35 7.95 6.23
C MET A 38 11.90 8.20 5.79
N ASN A 39 10.92 7.83 6.64
CA ASN A 39 9.50 8.07 6.32
C ASN A 39 9.14 9.55 6.24
N LYS A 40 9.74 10.41 7.07
CA LYS A 40 9.53 11.87 6.96
C LYS A 40 9.93 12.41 5.59
N TRP A 41 11.00 11.91 5.01
CA TRP A 41 11.40 12.31 3.64
C TRP A 41 10.38 11.85 2.60
N VAL A 42 9.92 10.60 2.71
CA VAL A 42 8.92 10.04 1.80
C VAL A 42 7.59 10.78 1.91
N TYR A 43 7.11 11.04 3.12
CA TYR A 43 5.85 11.76 3.33
C TYR A 43 5.91 13.20 2.82
N ALA A 44 7.04 13.90 3.03
CA ALA A 44 7.23 15.23 2.47
C ALA A 44 7.18 15.22 0.93
N GLY A 45 7.68 14.16 0.28
CA GLY A 45 7.55 13.97 -1.16
C GLY A 45 6.09 13.72 -1.57
N PHE A 46 5.39 12.82 -0.88
CA PHE A 46 3.97 12.55 -1.15
C PHE A 46 3.10 13.81 -1.00
N ASP A 47 3.33 14.62 0.04
CA ASP A 47 2.59 15.86 0.25
C ASP A 47 2.77 16.84 -0.91
N GLN A 48 3.96 16.91 -1.49
CA GLN A 48 4.23 17.74 -2.68
C GLN A 48 3.48 17.21 -3.90
N THR A 49 3.57 15.90 -4.16
CA THR A 49 2.89 15.23 -5.28
C THR A 49 1.38 15.41 -5.18
N TYR A 50 0.78 15.13 -4.02
CA TYR A 50 -0.67 15.29 -3.82
C TYR A 50 -1.11 16.75 -3.99
N LYS A 51 -0.34 17.70 -3.46
CA LYS A 51 -0.61 19.13 -3.65
C LYS A 51 -0.58 19.54 -5.12
N GLN A 52 0.37 19.02 -5.89
CA GLN A 52 0.49 19.28 -7.33
C GLN A 52 -0.67 18.68 -8.11
N LEU A 53 -1.14 17.47 -7.73
CA LEU A 53 -2.32 16.84 -8.29
C LEU A 53 -3.65 17.46 -7.83
N GLY A 54 -3.64 18.38 -6.88
CA GLY A 54 -4.86 18.96 -6.30
C GLY A 54 -5.69 17.95 -5.49
N VAL A 55 -5.05 16.94 -4.91
CA VAL A 55 -5.68 15.87 -4.13
C VAL A 55 -5.51 16.12 -2.65
N ASP A 56 -6.58 15.93 -1.86
CA ASP A 56 -6.60 16.02 -0.41
C ASP A 56 -7.35 14.80 0.20
N PHE A 57 -7.14 14.56 1.48
CA PHE A 57 -7.68 13.41 2.21
C PHE A 57 -8.31 13.83 3.54
N ASP A 58 -9.48 13.29 3.86
CA ASP A 58 -10.11 13.49 5.17
C ASP A 58 -9.28 12.85 6.30
N LYS A 59 -8.66 11.70 6.02
CA LYS A 59 -7.81 11.00 6.98
C LYS A 59 -6.79 10.08 6.28
N ILE A 60 -5.58 10.07 6.80
CA ILE A 60 -4.51 9.16 6.39
C ILE A 60 -4.35 8.07 7.46
N TYR A 61 -4.25 6.81 7.04
CA TYR A 61 -3.98 5.67 7.90
C TYR A 61 -2.59 5.11 7.59
N TYR A 62 -1.76 5.03 8.60
CA TYR A 62 -0.40 4.50 8.48
C TYR A 62 -0.37 3.03 8.91
N GLU A 63 0.20 2.18 8.09
CA GLU A 63 0.33 0.73 8.41
C GLU A 63 1.08 0.48 9.72
N SER A 64 2.02 1.37 10.08
CA SER A 64 2.74 1.36 11.36
C SER A 64 1.85 1.53 12.59
N GLU A 65 0.62 1.97 12.42
CA GLU A 65 -0.39 2.14 13.47
C GLU A 65 -1.48 1.09 13.36
N THR A 66 -1.93 0.82 12.13
CA THR A 66 -3.07 -0.06 11.88
C THR A 66 -2.74 -1.55 12.08
N TYR A 67 -1.46 -1.96 11.95
CA TYR A 67 -1.08 -3.37 12.08
C TYR A 67 -1.36 -3.95 13.47
N LEU A 68 -1.29 -3.12 14.53
CA LEU A 68 -1.58 -3.55 15.91
C LEU A 68 -3.03 -3.99 16.05
N GLU A 69 -3.96 -3.22 15.50
CA GLU A 69 -5.37 -3.58 15.51
C GLU A 69 -5.63 -4.85 14.67
N GLY A 70 -4.91 -4.99 13.55
CA GLY A 70 -4.95 -6.22 12.77
C GLY A 70 -4.47 -7.44 13.55
N LYS A 71 -3.36 -7.33 14.28
CA LYS A 71 -2.87 -8.41 15.17
C LYS A 71 -3.91 -8.78 16.23
N ASN A 72 -4.49 -7.78 16.90
CA ASN A 72 -5.56 -8.00 17.90
C ASN A 72 -6.73 -8.79 17.30
N LYS A 73 -7.16 -8.47 16.07
CA LYS A 73 -8.23 -9.18 15.37
C LYS A 73 -7.85 -10.61 14.98
N VAL A 74 -6.62 -10.83 14.59
CA VAL A 74 -6.12 -12.18 14.30
C VAL A 74 -6.08 -13.02 15.57
N GLU A 75 -5.61 -12.48 16.68
CA GLU A 75 -5.60 -13.17 17.98
C GLU A 75 -7.02 -13.46 18.48
N GLU A 76 -7.95 -12.53 18.31
CA GLU A 76 -9.37 -12.74 18.60
C GLU A 76 -9.95 -13.88 17.75
N GLY A 77 -9.67 -13.90 16.44
CA GLY A 77 -10.08 -14.96 15.53
C GLY A 77 -9.48 -16.32 15.89
N LEU A 78 -8.23 -16.34 16.35
CA LEU A 78 -7.57 -17.55 16.84
C LEU A 78 -8.26 -18.08 18.11
N SER A 79 -8.57 -17.19 19.06
CA SER A 79 -9.25 -17.56 20.31
C SER A 79 -10.68 -18.12 20.08
N LYS A 80 -11.32 -17.66 19.02
CA LYS A 80 -12.67 -18.12 18.60
C LYS A 80 -12.64 -19.37 17.72
N GLY A 81 -11.46 -19.87 17.36
CA GLY A 81 -11.29 -21.02 16.45
C GLY A 81 -11.61 -20.72 14.99
N VAL A 82 -11.69 -19.45 14.61
CA VAL A 82 -11.84 -18.99 13.21
C VAL A 82 -10.53 -19.15 12.44
N PHE A 83 -9.42 -18.92 13.13
CA PHE A 83 -8.05 -19.11 12.64
C PHE A 83 -7.38 -20.23 13.43
N TYR A 84 -6.27 -20.72 12.92
CA TYR A 84 -5.52 -21.80 13.55
C TYR A 84 -4.01 -21.55 13.51
N LYS A 85 -3.31 -22.19 14.44
CA LYS A 85 -1.85 -22.08 14.55
C LYS A 85 -1.19 -23.33 14.03
N LYS A 86 -0.19 -23.18 13.16
CA LYS A 86 0.65 -24.29 12.71
C LYS A 86 1.74 -24.62 13.74
N GLU A 87 2.39 -25.78 13.59
CA GLU A 87 3.44 -26.25 14.51
C GLU A 87 4.63 -25.29 14.65
N ASP A 88 4.93 -24.55 13.59
CA ASP A 88 5.99 -23.52 13.58
C ASP A 88 5.60 -22.23 14.31
N GLY A 89 4.36 -22.13 14.78
CA GLY A 89 3.84 -20.96 15.50
C GLY A 89 3.14 -19.95 14.61
N SER A 90 3.17 -20.08 13.29
CA SER A 90 2.47 -19.17 12.36
C SER A 90 0.95 -19.31 12.46
N VAL A 91 0.22 -18.22 12.22
CA VAL A 91 -1.25 -18.20 12.27
C VAL A 91 -1.83 -18.11 10.87
N TRP A 92 -2.81 -18.96 10.59
CA TRP A 92 -3.40 -19.13 9.27
C TRP A 92 -4.92 -19.13 9.32
N ALA A 93 -5.53 -18.72 8.21
CA ALA A 93 -6.95 -18.91 7.92
C ALA A 93 -7.12 -20.00 6.87
N ASP A 94 -8.00 -20.96 7.14
CA ASP A 94 -8.43 -21.95 6.13
C ASP A 94 -9.62 -21.37 5.36
N LEU A 95 -9.42 -21.13 4.05
CA LEU A 95 -10.44 -20.62 3.13
C LEU A 95 -10.76 -21.62 2.03
N THR A 96 -10.34 -22.88 2.19
CA THR A 96 -10.51 -23.93 1.17
C THR A 96 -11.96 -24.27 0.91
N GLN A 97 -12.81 -24.20 1.92
CA GLN A 97 -14.26 -24.39 1.77
C GLN A 97 -14.95 -23.24 0.97
N ASP A 98 -14.30 -22.09 0.91
CA ASP A 98 -14.75 -20.92 0.16
C ASP A 98 -14.12 -20.89 -1.27
N GLY A 99 -13.38 -21.95 -1.66
CA GLY A 99 -12.72 -22.08 -2.95
C GLY A 99 -11.44 -21.26 -3.09
N LEU A 100 -10.85 -20.86 -1.97
CA LEU A 100 -9.58 -20.11 -1.89
C LEU A 100 -8.52 -20.93 -1.17
N ASP A 101 -7.28 -20.43 -1.16
CA ASP A 101 -6.17 -21.10 -0.46
C ASP A 101 -6.15 -20.76 1.04
N GLU A 102 -5.40 -21.55 1.81
CA GLU A 102 -5.01 -21.16 3.17
C GLU A 102 -4.23 -19.84 3.13
N LYS A 103 -4.51 -18.93 4.06
CA LYS A 103 -3.88 -17.61 4.10
C LYS A 103 -3.11 -17.37 5.39
N LEU A 104 -1.82 -17.05 5.23
CA LEU A 104 -0.97 -16.62 6.35
C LEU A 104 -1.45 -15.28 6.88
N LEU A 105 -1.60 -15.18 8.20
CA LEU A 105 -1.98 -13.96 8.91
C LEU A 105 -0.87 -13.44 9.82
N LEU A 106 -0.18 -14.34 10.56
CA LEU A 106 1.02 -13.98 11.32
C LEU A 106 2.13 -14.98 11.02
N ARG A 107 3.35 -14.48 10.87
CA ARG A 107 4.53 -15.34 10.71
C ARG A 107 4.85 -16.11 11.99
N ALA A 108 5.72 -17.10 11.90
CA ALA A 108 6.16 -17.91 13.03
C ALA A 108 6.79 -17.09 14.18
N ASP A 109 7.41 -15.96 13.86
CA ASP A 109 7.97 -15.02 14.83
C ASP A 109 6.96 -14.01 15.38
N GLY A 110 5.67 -14.13 15.01
CA GLY A 110 4.59 -13.25 15.43
C GLY A 110 4.48 -11.94 14.66
N THR A 111 5.34 -11.70 13.66
CA THR A 111 5.24 -10.48 12.84
C THR A 111 4.05 -10.54 11.87
N SER A 112 3.45 -9.37 11.61
CA SER A 112 2.31 -9.22 10.73
C SER A 112 2.68 -9.35 9.24
N VAL A 113 1.67 -9.64 8.42
CA VAL A 113 1.73 -9.58 6.95
C VAL A 113 0.75 -8.53 6.45
N TYR A 114 0.81 -8.16 5.18
CA TYR A 114 -0.10 -7.15 4.59
C TYR A 114 -1.58 -7.41 4.89
N MET A 115 -2.02 -8.67 4.80
CA MET A 115 -3.41 -9.03 5.08
C MET A 115 -3.84 -8.66 6.52
N THR A 116 -2.95 -8.84 7.48
CA THR A 116 -3.18 -8.45 8.89
C THR A 116 -3.36 -6.94 9.02
N GLN A 117 -2.50 -6.18 8.35
CA GLN A 117 -2.56 -4.71 8.33
C GLN A 117 -3.87 -4.22 7.71
N ASP A 118 -4.31 -4.83 6.61
CA ASP A 118 -5.56 -4.47 5.93
C ASP A 118 -6.80 -4.77 6.77
N ILE A 119 -6.82 -5.87 7.52
CA ILE A 119 -7.89 -6.16 8.50
C ILE A 119 -7.97 -5.05 9.55
N GLY A 120 -6.85 -4.62 10.10
CA GLY A 120 -6.78 -3.53 11.07
C GLY A 120 -7.24 -2.20 10.49
N THR A 121 -6.76 -1.86 9.31
CA THR A 121 -7.13 -0.62 8.61
C THR A 121 -8.61 -0.57 8.28
N ALA A 122 -9.19 -1.67 7.79
CA ALA A 122 -10.62 -1.75 7.49
C ALA A 122 -11.47 -1.52 8.75
N LYS A 123 -11.10 -2.16 9.86
CA LYS A 123 -11.79 -1.96 11.14
C LYS A 123 -11.74 -0.49 11.58
N LEU A 124 -10.55 0.11 11.62
CA LEU A 124 -10.38 1.49 12.07
C LEU A 124 -11.17 2.49 11.22
N ARG A 125 -11.28 2.28 9.91
CA ARG A 125 -12.10 3.12 9.03
C ARG A 125 -13.58 3.10 9.41
N TYR A 126 -14.12 1.92 9.76
CA TYR A 126 -15.50 1.78 10.22
C TYR A 126 -15.72 2.34 11.62
N ASP A 127 -14.70 2.31 12.50
CA ASP A 127 -14.78 2.92 13.83
C ASP A 127 -14.74 4.45 13.75
N ASP A 128 -13.95 5.01 12.83
CA ASP A 128 -13.76 6.46 12.69
C ASP A 128 -14.94 7.15 11.99
N TYR A 129 -15.59 6.47 11.07
CA TYR A 129 -16.63 7.05 10.23
C TYR A 129 -17.87 6.14 10.15
N PRO A 130 -19.10 6.69 10.20
CA PRO A 130 -20.34 5.94 10.00
C PRO A 130 -20.54 5.61 8.51
N ILE A 131 -19.56 4.97 7.90
CA ILE A 131 -19.59 4.62 6.47
C ILE A 131 -20.53 3.44 6.22
N GLN A 132 -21.24 3.49 5.10
CA GLN A 132 -22.14 2.42 4.65
C GLN A 132 -21.46 1.48 3.66
N LYS A 133 -20.42 1.93 2.99
CA LYS A 133 -19.69 1.17 1.98
C LYS A 133 -18.22 1.56 1.99
N MET A 134 -17.36 0.55 1.93
CA MET A 134 -15.92 0.73 1.77
C MET A 134 -15.52 0.38 0.34
N VAL A 135 -14.92 1.33 -0.37
CA VAL A 135 -14.46 1.15 -1.74
C VAL A 135 -12.94 1.27 -1.77
N TYR A 136 -12.27 0.23 -2.25
CA TYR A 136 -10.84 0.23 -2.49
C TYR A 136 -10.58 0.46 -3.98
N VAL A 137 -9.88 1.53 -4.32
CA VAL A 137 -9.47 1.85 -5.68
C VAL A 137 -8.03 1.39 -5.86
N VAL A 138 -7.85 0.19 -6.41
CA VAL A 138 -6.54 -0.48 -6.51
C VAL A 138 -6.47 -1.27 -7.82
N GLY A 139 -5.26 -1.48 -8.35
CA GLY A 139 -5.04 -2.24 -9.58
C GLY A 139 -5.58 -3.68 -9.52
N ASN A 140 -5.96 -4.21 -10.66
CA ASN A 140 -6.60 -5.53 -10.80
C ASN A 140 -5.70 -6.71 -10.38
N GLU A 141 -4.41 -6.51 -10.20
CA GLU A 141 -3.50 -7.50 -9.62
C GLU A 141 -3.90 -7.90 -8.21
N GLN A 142 -4.62 -7.03 -7.49
CA GLN A 142 -5.05 -7.22 -6.11
C GLN A 142 -6.46 -7.84 -6.00
N ASN A 143 -7.08 -8.26 -7.12
CA ASN A 143 -8.42 -8.87 -7.10
C ASN A 143 -8.53 -10.01 -6.08
N TYR A 144 -7.57 -10.95 -6.12
CA TYR A 144 -7.52 -12.07 -5.18
C TYR A 144 -7.34 -11.61 -3.73
N HIS A 145 -6.49 -10.62 -3.51
CA HIS A 145 -6.23 -10.07 -2.17
C HIS A 145 -7.50 -9.49 -1.53
N PHE A 146 -8.27 -8.68 -2.28
CA PHE A 146 -9.52 -8.09 -1.78
C PHE A 146 -10.65 -9.10 -1.61
N GLN A 147 -10.70 -10.14 -2.45
CA GLN A 147 -11.62 -11.25 -2.24
C GLN A 147 -11.34 -11.97 -0.92
N VAL A 148 -10.06 -12.24 -0.64
CA VAL A 148 -9.63 -12.83 0.63
C VAL A 148 -9.93 -11.89 1.81
N LEU A 149 -9.62 -10.60 1.69
CA LEU A 149 -9.86 -9.62 2.75
C LEU A 149 -11.34 -9.55 3.12
N ALA A 150 -12.24 -9.45 2.14
CA ALA A 150 -13.69 -9.41 2.37
C ALA A 150 -14.18 -10.64 3.15
N LEU A 151 -13.68 -11.83 2.77
CA LEU A 151 -14.03 -13.07 3.42
C LEU A 151 -13.48 -13.16 4.86
N LEU A 152 -12.24 -12.71 5.08
CA LEU A 152 -11.63 -12.70 6.41
C LEU A 152 -12.36 -11.73 7.35
N LEU A 153 -12.75 -10.55 6.88
CA LEU A 153 -13.53 -9.58 7.65
C LEU A 153 -14.87 -10.17 8.09
N ASP A 154 -15.57 -10.88 7.21
CA ASP A 154 -16.80 -11.59 7.55
C ASP A 154 -16.55 -12.69 8.60
N LYS A 155 -15.51 -13.51 8.39
CA LYS A 155 -15.16 -14.61 9.32
C LYS A 155 -14.77 -14.12 10.73
N VAL A 156 -14.15 -12.95 10.87
CA VAL A 156 -13.85 -12.36 12.20
C VAL A 156 -15.06 -11.64 12.81
N GLY A 157 -16.20 -11.63 12.12
CA GLY A 157 -17.49 -11.18 12.65
C GLY A 157 -17.90 -9.78 12.26
N PHE A 158 -17.27 -9.17 11.27
CA PHE A 158 -17.72 -7.89 10.72
C PHE A 158 -18.82 -8.12 9.69
N SER A 159 -20.07 -7.78 10.04
CA SER A 159 -21.25 -7.96 9.17
C SER A 159 -21.13 -7.24 7.82
N TRP A 160 -20.34 -6.18 7.78
CA TRP A 160 -20.05 -5.39 6.57
C TRP A 160 -18.87 -5.94 5.74
N GLY A 161 -18.17 -6.98 6.20
CA GLY A 161 -16.97 -7.49 5.52
C GLY A 161 -17.22 -7.86 4.06
N LYS A 162 -18.37 -8.49 3.75
CA LYS A 162 -18.77 -8.85 2.39
C LYS A 162 -19.19 -7.68 1.51
N ASP A 163 -19.50 -6.54 2.08
CA ASP A 163 -19.92 -5.33 1.35
C ASP A 163 -18.74 -4.47 0.88
N LEU A 164 -17.51 -4.91 1.15
CA LEU A 164 -16.30 -4.32 0.63
C LEU A 164 -16.31 -4.37 -0.91
N VAL A 165 -16.02 -3.24 -1.54
CA VAL A 165 -15.94 -3.13 -3.00
C VAL A 165 -14.50 -2.87 -3.41
N HIS A 166 -13.96 -3.76 -4.23
CA HIS A 166 -12.73 -3.49 -4.96
C HIS A 166 -13.08 -2.87 -6.31
N PHE A 167 -12.91 -1.56 -6.43
CA PHE A 167 -13.00 -0.85 -7.70
C PHE A 167 -11.65 -0.98 -8.41
N SER A 168 -11.49 -2.08 -9.14
CA SER A 168 -10.23 -2.42 -9.80
C SER A 168 -10.07 -1.69 -11.13
N TYR A 169 -8.86 -1.22 -11.40
CA TYR A 169 -8.47 -0.68 -12.71
C TYR A 169 -7.39 -1.53 -13.36
N GLY A 170 -7.25 -1.41 -14.68
CA GLY A 170 -6.20 -2.11 -15.44
C GLY A 170 -4.82 -1.58 -15.08
N MET A 171 -3.81 -2.45 -15.22
CA MET A 171 -2.43 -2.06 -14.95
C MET A 171 -1.97 -0.95 -15.88
N VAL A 172 -1.26 0.02 -15.31
CA VAL A 172 -0.49 1.01 -16.08
C VAL A 172 0.85 0.38 -16.44
N GLU A 173 1.11 0.25 -17.73
CA GLU A 173 2.32 -0.39 -18.24
C GLU A 173 3.12 0.60 -19.09
N LEU A 174 4.44 0.44 -19.07
CA LEU A 174 5.34 1.11 -20.00
C LEU A 174 5.31 0.39 -21.36
N PRO A 175 5.77 1.03 -22.45
CA PRO A 175 5.89 0.36 -23.75
C PRO A 175 6.72 -0.93 -23.69
N GLU A 176 7.68 -0.99 -22.78
CA GLU A 176 8.57 -2.14 -22.55
C GLU A 176 7.95 -3.20 -21.61
N GLY A 177 6.78 -2.95 -21.02
CA GLY A 177 6.08 -3.85 -20.14
C GLY A 177 5.78 -3.27 -18.75
N LYS A 178 5.58 -4.15 -17.77
CA LYS A 178 5.16 -3.77 -16.41
C LYS A 178 6.22 -2.97 -15.67
N MET A 179 5.78 -1.92 -14.98
CA MET A 179 6.64 -1.21 -14.03
C MET A 179 7.00 -2.12 -12.86
N LYS A 180 8.30 -2.15 -12.51
CA LYS A 180 8.83 -2.94 -11.41
C LYS A 180 9.77 -2.10 -10.57
N SER A 181 9.31 -1.61 -9.44
CA SER A 181 10.09 -0.76 -8.54
C SER A 181 11.38 -1.41 -8.05
N ARG A 182 11.36 -2.72 -7.80
CA ARG A 182 12.56 -3.48 -7.37
C ARG A 182 13.62 -3.63 -8.46
N GLU A 183 13.26 -3.48 -9.72
CA GLU A 183 14.14 -3.55 -10.88
C GLU A 183 14.52 -2.15 -11.41
N GLY A 184 14.00 -1.07 -10.77
CA GLY A 184 14.26 0.30 -11.19
C GLY A 184 13.57 0.72 -12.49
N THR A 185 12.62 -0.07 -12.98
CA THR A 185 11.83 0.23 -14.18
C THR A 185 10.50 0.87 -13.79
N VAL A 186 10.57 2.10 -13.29
CA VAL A 186 9.41 2.90 -12.91
C VAL A 186 9.52 4.28 -13.51
N VAL A 187 8.38 4.92 -13.75
CA VAL A 187 8.27 6.35 -14.04
C VAL A 187 7.64 7.00 -12.82
N ASP A 188 8.33 7.96 -12.24
CA ASP A 188 7.80 8.71 -11.11
C ASP A 188 6.64 9.61 -11.55
N ALA A 189 5.63 9.76 -10.69
CA ALA A 189 4.49 10.62 -10.99
C ALA A 189 4.91 12.07 -11.21
N ASP A 190 5.88 12.56 -10.43
CA ASP A 190 6.40 13.92 -10.55
C ASP A 190 7.08 14.15 -11.90
N ASP A 191 7.88 13.19 -12.39
CA ASP A 191 8.53 13.26 -13.70
C ASP A 191 7.50 13.27 -14.83
N LEU A 192 6.46 12.41 -14.74
CA LEU A 192 5.38 12.38 -15.70
C LEU A 192 4.61 13.71 -15.75
N MET A 193 4.27 14.26 -14.60
CA MET A 193 3.61 15.56 -14.51
C MET A 193 4.46 16.67 -15.13
N GLN A 194 5.76 16.67 -14.86
CA GLN A 194 6.69 17.65 -15.44
C GLN A 194 6.78 17.53 -16.96
N GLU A 195 6.84 16.30 -17.49
CA GLU A 195 6.84 16.05 -18.93
C GLU A 195 5.55 16.54 -19.61
N MET A 196 4.40 16.32 -18.99
CA MET A 196 3.11 16.82 -19.49
C MET A 196 3.05 18.35 -19.50
N VAL A 197 3.53 19.01 -18.45
CA VAL A 197 3.62 20.47 -18.38
C VAL A 197 4.56 21.01 -19.47
N GLN A 198 5.72 20.38 -19.67
CA GLN A 198 6.66 20.78 -20.71
C GLN A 198 6.06 20.61 -22.12
N THR A 199 5.38 19.51 -22.37
CA THR A 199 4.67 19.25 -23.63
C THR A 199 3.60 20.33 -23.92
N ALA A 200 2.83 20.71 -22.91
CA ALA A 200 1.85 21.79 -23.01
C ALA A 200 2.51 23.13 -23.34
N LEU A 201 3.64 23.44 -22.68
CA LEU A 201 4.41 24.66 -22.91
C LEU A 201 4.95 24.71 -24.35
N ASP A 202 5.58 23.63 -24.82
CA ASP A 202 6.17 23.56 -26.15
C ASP A 202 5.09 23.72 -27.23
N THR A 203 3.95 23.01 -27.07
CA THR A 203 2.79 23.13 -27.99
C THR A 203 2.21 24.54 -28.03
N ALA A 204 2.07 25.20 -26.86
CA ALA A 204 1.54 26.55 -26.79
C ALA A 204 2.50 27.59 -27.41
N ASN A 205 3.82 27.39 -27.27
CA ASN A 205 4.84 28.23 -27.93
C ASN A 205 4.81 28.07 -29.46
N GLU A 206 4.75 26.83 -29.96
CA GLU A 206 4.65 26.54 -31.40
C GLU A 206 3.42 27.18 -32.03
N LEU A 207 2.33 27.27 -31.29
CA LEU A 207 1.07 27.89 -31.73
C LEU A 207 1.03 29.38 -31.54
N GLY A 208 2.10 30.03 -31.00
CA GLY A 208 2.15 31.46 -30.72
C GLY A 208 1.09 31.94 -29.72
N LYS A 209 0.63 31.06 -28.81
CA LYS A 209 -0.44 31.35 -27.85
C LYS A 209 0.03 32.07 -26.60
N LEU A 210 1.33 32.19 -26.39
CA LEU A 210 1.96 32.72 -25.20
C LEU A 210 2.61 34.11 -25.41
N ASP A 211 2.47 34.65 -26.62
CA ASP A 211 3.06 35.96 -26.98
C ASP A 211 2.50 37.10 -26.10
N GLY A 212 3.39 37.84 -25.52
CA GLY A 212 3.06 39.00 -24.66
C GLY A 212 2.72 38.70 -23.22
N LEU A 213 2.76 37.44 -22.81
CA LEU A 213 2.58 37.01 -21.42
C LEU A 213 3.91 37.07 -20.63
N SER A 214 3.81 37.27 -19.33
CA SER A 214 4.95 37.13 -18.42
C SER A 214 5.36 35.71 -18.22
N VAL A 215 6.57 35.48 -17.76
CA VAL A 215 7.09 34.10 -17.47
C VAL A 215 6.19 33.37 -16.48
N ASP A 216 5.70 34.03 -15.45
CA ASP A 216 4.83 33.42 -14.44
C ASP A 216 3.46 33.02 -15.01
N GLU A 217 2.88 33.87 -15.90
CA GLU A 217 1.63 33.56 -16.59
C GLU A 217 1.82 32.35 -17.53
N VAL A 218 2.90 32.31 -18.28
CA VAL A 218 3.25 31.24 -19.17
C VAL A 218 3.35 29.92 -18.39
N GLN A 219 4.09 29.91 -17.28
CA GLN A 219 4.26 28.73 -16.44
C GLN A 219 2.92 28.29 -15.81
N SER A 220 2.11 29.23 -15.35
CA SER A 220 0.79 28.94 -14.79
C SER A 220 -0.14 28.28 -15.81
N ILE A 221 -0.17 28.81 -17.05
CA ILE A 221 -0.96 28.23 -18.14
C ILE A 221 -0.46 26.83 -18.52
N ALA A 222 0.87 26.67 -18.63
CA ALA A 222 1.46 25.36 -18.94
C ALA A 222 1.10 24.32 -17.88
N ASN A 223 1.14 24.67 -16.60
CA ASN A 223 0.73 23.80 -15.49
C ASN A 223 -0.78 23.44 -15.59
N MET A 224 -1.65 24.43 -15.80
CA MET A 224 -3.08 24.18 -15.93
C MET A 224 -3.42 23.27 -17.10
N VAL A 225 -2.76 23.45 -18.25
CA VAL A 225 -3.02 22.62 -19.45
C VAL A 225 -2.36 21.27 -19.38
N GLY A 226 -1.16 21.19 -18.79
CA GLY A 226 -0.41 19.94 -18.69
C GLY A 226 -0.98 18.96 -17.66
N LEU A 227 -1.64 19.48 -16.59
CA LEU A 227 -2.21 18.65 -15.50
C LEU A 227 -3.73 18.49 -15.60
N GLY A 228 -4.41 19.27 -16.43
CA GLY A 228 -5.86 19.20 -16.70
C GLY A 228 -6.21 18.33 -17.85
#